data_451c2463457c09ea218f845e5090f81c
#
_entry.id   451c2463457c09ea218f845e5090f81c
#
_cell.length_a   1.000
_cell.length_b   1.000
_cell.length_c   1.000
_cell.angle_alpha   90.00
_cell.angle_beta   90.00
_cell.angle_gamma   90.00
#
_symmetry.space_group_name_H-M   'P 1'
#
loop_
_entity.id
_entity.type
_entity.pdbx_description
1 polymer ?
#
loop_
_entity_poly.entity_id
_entity_poly.type
_entity_poly.pdbx_seq_one_letter_code
_entity_poly.pdbx_strand_id
1 'polypeptide(L)'
;MSRTYYYMRISTAEERGKQKFTRQEKSIQDYCKNQNIEYDEHDVFKDDCSGKTFDRPSWKSLKSRLQAGDTVVFKDISRFTRVDTKEAYEAYMDLMKQGIRLVFIDNPIVSTDYIQELVGTAKKSNIITETAMESTVKLLLIVELNRVEEERKNISKRIKDGIAASEKKTGECRKGK
;
A
#
# COMPACT_ATOMS: atom_id res chain seq x y z
N MET A 1 18.71 15.14 8.98
CA MET A 1 18.50 13.79 9.57
C MET A 1 17.32 13.19 8.84
N SER A 2 17.44 11.95 8.35
CA SER A 2 16.33 11.24 7.72
C SER A 2 15.27 10.86 8.77
N ARG A 3 14.01 11.03 8.45
CA ARG A 3 12.87 10.67 9.30
C ARG A 3 12.14 9.46 8.75
N THR A 4 11.50 8.70 9.64
CA THR A 4 10.62 7.60 9.26
C THR A 4 9.19 7.98 9.60
N TYR A 5 8.33 8.00 8.58
CA TYR A 5 6.91 8.27 8.67
C TYR A 5 6.10 7.01 8.46
N TYR A 6 4.92 6.95 9.03
CA TYR A 6 4.03 5.81 8.98
C TYR A 6 2.69 6.24 8.37
N TYR A 7 2.30 5.59 7.29
CA TYR A 7 1.03 5.92 6.65
C TYR A 7 0.04 4.77 6.70
N MET A 8 -1.15 5.05 7.19
CA MET A 8 -2.24 4.10 7.36
C MET A 8 -3.49 4.61 6.66
N ARG A 9 -4.27 3.69 6.06
CA ARG A 9 -5.52 4.04 5.39
C ARG A 9 -6.57 2.96 5.55
N ILE A 10 -7.80 3.37 5.82
CA ILE A 10 -9.01 2.55 5.76
C ILE A 10 -9.99 3.16 4.77
N SER A 11 -10.77 2.36 4.05
CA SER A 11 -11.58 2.87 2.94
C SER A 11 -12.99 2.29 2.82
N THR A 12 -13.35 1.30 3.61
CA THR A 12 -14.67 0.64 3.54
C THR A 12 -15.45 0.85 4.82
N ALA A 13 -16.79 0.89 4.71
CA ALA A 13 -17.66 0.95 5.88
C ALA A 13 -17.42 -0.22 6.84
N GLU A 14 -17.05 -1.40 6.30
CA GLU A 14 -16.69 -2.58 7.09
C GLU A 14 -15.35 -2.43 7.80
N GLU A 15 -14.36 -1.81 7.15
CA GLU A 15 -13.09 -1.46 7.78
C GLU A 15 -13.30 -0.43 8.89
N ARG A 16 -14.23 0.51 8.73
CA ARG A 16 -14.61 1.51 9.76
C ARG A 16 -15.22 0.87 11.02
N GLY A 17 -16.00 -0.20 10.85
CA GLY A 17 -16.69 -0.87 11.96
C GLY A 17 -15.83 -1.89 12.73
N LYS A 18 -14.99 -2.66 12.03
CA LYS A 18 -14.32 -3.86 12.57
C LYS A 18 -12.80 -3.80 12.57
N GLN A 19 -12.20 -3.02 11.70
CA GLN A 19 -10.75 -2.96 11.53
C GLN A 19 -10.26 -1.52 11.55
N LYS A 20 -10.41 -0.90 12.68
CA LYS A 20 -9.71 0.36 12.97
C LYS A 20 -8.23 0.23 12.54
N PHE A 21 -7.53 1.30 12.46
CA PHE A 21 -6.09 1.33 12.15
C PHE A 21 -5.22 0.33 12.93
N THR A 22 -5.74 -0.24 14.02
CA THR A 22 -5.05 -1.12 14.99
C THR A 22 -4.23 -2.25 14.35
N ARG A 23 -4.75 -2.91 13.28
CA ARG A 23 -3.98 -3.97 12.61
C ARG A 23 -2.79 -3.44 11.83
N GLN A 24 -2.94 -2.27 11.20
CA GLN A 24 -1.85 -1.64 10.47
C GLN A 24 -0.80 -1.12 11.44
N GLU A 25 -1.25 -0.47 12.50
CA GLU A 25 -0.43 0.07 13.57
C GLU A 25 0.43 -1.02 14.23
N LYS A 26 -0.19 -2.14 14.62
CA LYS A 26 0.53 -3.29 15.15
C LYS A 26 1.60 -3.82 14.18
N SER A 27 1.25 -4.00 12.90
CA SER A 27 2.24 -4.46 11.89
C SER A 27 3.41 -3.48 11.74
N ILE A 28 3.13 -2.18 11.79
CA ILE A 28 4.16 -1.13 11.73
C ILE A 28 5.03 -1.12 12.98
N GLN A 29 4.43 -1.23 14.18
CA GLN A 29 5.17 -1.30 15.44
C GLN A 29 6.06 -2.55 15.50
N ASP A 30 5.54 -3.71 15.08
CA ASP A 30 6.32 -4.96 14.99
C ASP A 30 7.50 -4.80 14.00
N TYR A 31 7.27 -4.15 12.86
CA TYR A 31 8.32 -3.82 11.90
C TYR A 31 9.39 -2.92 12.53
N CYS A 32 9.00 -1.81 13.18
CA CYS A 32 9.91 -0.88 13.83
C CYS A 32 10.78 -1.59 14.89
N LYS A 33 10.15 -2.45 15.69
CA LYS A 33 10.83 -3.27 16.71
C LYS A 33 11.89 -4.19 16.09
N ASN A 34 11.54 -4.85 14.99
CA ASN A 34 12.45 -5.77 14.28
C ASN A 34 13.61 -5.03 13.59
N GLN A 35 13.41 -3.78 13.21
CA GLN A 35 14.42 -2.96 12.55
C GLN A 35 15.19 -2.05 13.53
N ASN A 36 14.90 -2.12 14.85
CA ASN A 36 15.43 -1.22 15.87
C ASN A 36 15.19 0.26 15.55
N ILE A 37 14.00 0.57 15.00
CA ILE A 37 13.55 1.94 14.71
C ILE A 37 12.63 2.37 15.86
N GLU A 38 12.85 3.57 16.40
CA GLU A 38 11.95 4.17 17.38
C GLU A 38 10.63 4.55 16.69
N TYR A 39 9.51 4.06 17.22
CA TYR A 39 8.18 4.39 16.72
C TYR A 39 7.66 5.64 17.44
N ASP A 40 7.43 6.72 16.68
CA ASP A 40 6.83 7.95 17.17
C ASP A 40 5.40 8.13 16.61
N GLU A 41 4.44 8.31 17.49
CA GLU A 41 3.03 8.56 17.11
C GLU A 41 2.84 9.89 16.36
N HIS A 42 3.73 10.87 16.55
CA HIS A 42 3.69 12.15 15.85
C HIS A 42 4.06 12.01 14.34
N ASP A 43 4.74 10.95 13.98
CA ASP A 43 5.10 10.65 12.59
C ASP A 43 4.07 9.73 11.90
N VAL A 44 2.91 9.50 12.54
CA VAL A 44 1.81 8.67 12.01
C VAL A 44 0.77 9.51 11.31
N PHE A 45 0.49 9.17 10.05
CA PHE A 45 -0.53 9.79 9.20
C PHE A 45 -1.64 8.79 8.91
N LYS A 46 -2.89 9.17 9.20
CA LYS A 46 -4.07 8.28 9.09
C LYS A 46 -5.13 8.94 8.20
N ASP A 47 -5.55 8.24 7.15
CA ASP A 47 -6.68 8.66 6.31
C ASP A 47 -7.82 7.64 6.36
N ASP A 48 -9.04 8.12 6.61
CA ASP A 48 -10.27 7.34 6.50
C ASP A 48 -11.01 7.71 5.21
N CYS A 49 -10.44 7.31 4.07
CA CYS A 49 -11.00 7.61 2.77
C CYS A 49 -10.58 6.60 1.70
N SER A 50 -11.20 6.70 0.52
CA SER A 50 -10.89 5.82 -0.61
C SER A 50 -9.44 5.95 -1.06
N GLY A 51 -8.83 4.83 -1.43
CA GLY A 51 -7.52 4.81 -2.08
C GLY A 51 -7.56 5.05 -3.59
N LYS A 52 -8.74 5.38 -4.16
CA LYS A 52 -8.93 5.63 -5.59
C LYS A 52 -8.40 6.98 -6.08
N THR A 53 -7.89 7.80 -5.19
CA THR A 53 -7.27 9.09 -5.49
C THR A 53 -6.16 9.35 -4.49
N PHE A 54 -5.20 10.19 -4.87
CA PHE A 54 -4.19 10.75 -3.96
C PHE A 54 -4.68 12.05 -3.28
N ASP A 55 -5.91 12.49 -3.55
CA ASP A 55 -6.54 13.62 -2.87
C ASP A 55 -7.01 13.22 -1.46
N ARG A 56 -6.06 13.03 -0.56
CA ARG A 56 -6.25 12.58 0.83
C ARG A 56 -5.55 13.56 1.77
N PRO A 57 -6.25 14.07 2.80
CA PRO A 57 -5.70 15.13 3.66
C PRO A 57 -4.39 14.77 4.34
N SER A 58 -4.34 13.61 5.02
CA SER A 58 -3.12 13.18 5.72
C SER A 58 -2.00 12.80 4.75
N TRP A 59 -2.33 12.21 3.60
CA TRP A 59 -1.34 11.95 2.54
C TRP A 59 -0.73 13.25 2.00
N LYS A 60 -1.55 14.27 1.72
CA LYS A 60 -1.05 15.58 1.27
C LYS A 60 -0.16 16.23 2.33
N SER A 61 -0.59 16.19 3.60
CA SER A 61 0.20 16.71 4.72
C SER A 61 1.53 15.97 4.87
N LEU A 62 1.53 14.65 4.75
CA LEU A 62 2.75 13.85 4.75
C LEU A 62 3.65 14.26 3.56
N LYS A 63 3.10 14.24 2.34
CA LYS A 63 3.86 14.56 1.12
C LYS A 63 4.54 15.95 1.20
N SER A 64 3.89 16.94 1.81
CA SER A 64 4.46 18.27 1.98
C SER A 64 5.62 18.36 3.00
N ARG A 65 5.77 17.35 3.86
CA ARG A 65 6.84 17.29 4.86
C ARG A 65 8.05 16.47 4.42
N LEU A 66 7.85 15.58 3.43
CA LEU A 66 8.90 14.65 2.98
C LEU A 66 10.11 15.40 2.42
N GLN A 67 11.28 14.93 2.82
CA GLN A 67 12.58 15.38 2.34
C GLN A 67 13.41 14.21 1.83
N ALA A 68 14.36 14.47 0.96
CA ALA A 68 15.27 13.44 0.45
C ALA A 68 15.95 12.68 1.60
N GLY A 69 15.90 11.36 1.54
CA GLY A 69 16.39 10.46 2.58
C GLY A 69 15.33 10.00 3.57
N ASP A 70 14.13 10.60 3.58
CA ASP A 70 13.05 10.15 4.45
C ASP A 70 12.48 8.80 3.99
N THR A 71 11.89 8.09 4.95
CA THR A 71 11.27 6.79 4.73
C THR A 71 9.77 6.87 5.04
N VAL A 72 8.93 6.29 4.18
CA VAL A 72 7.51 6.11 4.45
C VAL A 72 7.20 4.61 4.52
N VAL A 73 6.67 4.17 5.65
CA VAL A 73 6.32 2.77 5.90
C VAL A 73 4.82 2.58 5.76
N PHE A 74 4.44 1.61 4.94
CA PHE A 74 3.06 1.16 4.73
C PHE A 74 2.96 -0.30 5.16
N LYS A 75 1.79 -0.72 5.65
CA LYS A 75 1.54 -2.14 5.86
C LYS A 75 1.63 -2.92 4.54
N ASP A 76 0.90 -2.47 3.53
CA ASP A 76 0.84 -3.09 2.20
C ASP A 76 0.65 -2.02 1.11
N ILE A 77 0.88 -2.38 -0.14
CA ILE A 77 0.80 -1.46 -1.28
C ILE A 77 -0.61 -0.88 -1.49
N SER A 78 -1.67 -1.57 -1.03
CA SER A 78 -3.04 -1.06 -1.12
C SER A 78 -3.28 0.14 -0.21
N ARG A 79 -2.41 0.38 0.79
CA ARG A 79 -2.46 1.58 1.64
C ARG A 79 -1.89 2.77 0.90
N PHE A 80 -0.84 2.56 0.13
CA PHE A 80 -0.29 3.59 -0.74
C PHE A 80 -1.31 4.04 -1.77
N THR A 81 -1.85 3.12 -2.58
CA THR A 81 -2.77 3.47 -3.66
C THR A 81 -3.74 2.35 -4.04
N ARG A 82 -4.87 2.74 -4.66
CA ARG A 82 -5.82 1.91 -5.39
C ARG A 82 -6.27 2.63 -6.67
N VAL A 83 -5.50 3.60 -7.14
CA VAL A 83 -5.69 4.24 -8.43
C VAL A 83 -5.28 3.29 -9.56
N ASP A 84 -5.50 3.70 -10.77
CA ASP A 84 -5.03 2.99 -11.96
C ASP A 84 -3.50 2.76 -11.88
N THR A 85 -3.06 1.66 -12.48
CA THR A 85 -1.67 1.19 -12.40
C THR A 85 -0.65 2.20 -12.93
N LYS A 86 -1.01 2.98 -13.95
CA LYS A 86 -0.13 4.00 -14.52
C LYS A 86 0.08 5.15 -13.54
N GLU A 87 -1.00 5.70 -13.00
CA GLU A 87 -0.94 6.78 -11.99
C GLU A 87 -0.20 6.33 -10.74
N ALA A 88 -0.44 5.08 -10.30
CA ALA A 88 0.27 4.48 -9.18
C ALA A 88 1.78 4.38 -9.41
N TYR A 89 2.18 3.94 -10.61
CA TYR A 89 3.57 3.84 -11.01
C TYR A 89 4.23 5.22 -11.06
N GLU A 90 3.58 6.20 -11.67
CA GLU A 90 4.08 7.58 -11.77
C GLU A 90 4.30 8.19 -10.37
N ALA A 91 3.32 8.04 -9.47
CA ALA A 91 3.44 8.53 -8.10
C ALA A 91 4.56 7.83 -7.30
N TYR A 92 4.75 6.53 -7.49
CA TYR A 92 5.83 5.77 -6.87
C TYR A 92 7.20 6.25 -7.36
N MET A 93 7.37 6.36 -8.69
CA MET A 93 8.62 6.79 -9.30
C MET A 93 8.97 8.25 -8.96
N ASP A 94 7.96 9.11 -8.84
CA ASP A 94 8.14 10.51 -8.43
C ASP A 94 8.75 10.59 -7.02
N LEU A 95 8.20 9.85 -6.05
CA LEU A 95 8.74 9.78 -4.70
C LEU A 95 10.16 9.19 -4.66
N MET A 96 10.39 8.13 -5.41
CA MET A 96 11.71 7.50 -5.49
C MET A 96 12.76 8.45 -6.09
N LYS A 97 12.41 9.24 -7.12
CA LYS A 97 13.29 10.25 -7.72
C LYS A 97 13.58 11.40 -6.76
N GLN A 98 12.65 11.73 -5.87
CA GLN A 98 12.86 12.70 -4.80
C GLN A 98 13.74 12.16 -3.67
N GLY A 99 14.20 10.92 -3.76
CA GLY A 99 15.03 10.28 -2.73
C GLY A 99 14.24 9.78 -1.52
N ILE A 100 12.93 9.61 -1.65
CA ILE A 100 12.08 9.06 -0.60
C ILE A 100 12.10 7.54 -0.66
N ARG A 101 12.30 6.89 0.48
CA ARG A 101 12.24 5.43 0.62
C ARG A 101 10.82 5.00 0.95
N LEU A 102 10.28 4.06 0.17
CA LEU A 102 8.96 3.46 0.40
C LEU A 102 9.16 2.01 0.88
N VAL A 103 8.60 1.70 2.03
CA VAL A 103 8.65 0.35 2.62
C VAL A 103 7.24 -0.21 2.69
N PHE A 104 7.05 -1.40 2.13
CA PHE A 104 5.79 -2.14 2.16
C PHE A 104 6.00 -3.45 2.91
N ILE A 105 5.52 -3.52 4.16
CA ILE A 105 5.79 -4.64 5.08
C ILE A 105 5.35 -5.98 4.49
N ASP A 106 4.12 -6.04 3.97
CA ASP A 106 3.54 -7.27 3.40
C ASP A 106 3.94 -7.51 1.93
N ASN A 107 4.59 -6.52 1.28
CA ASN A 107 5.01 -6.57 -0.13
C ASN A 107 6.47 -6.08 -0.30
N PRO A 108 7.46 -6.71 0.34
CA PRO A 108 8.84 -6.20 0.36
C PRO A 108 9.47 -6.09 -1.03
N ILE A 109 9.05 -6.91 -1.98
CA ILE A 109 9.55 -6.92 -3.38
C ILE A 109 9.32 -5.59 -4.13
N VAL A 110 8.35 -4.80 -3.70
CA VAL A 110 8.08 -3.46 -4.27
C VAL A 110 8.55 -2.33 -3.36
N SER A 111 9.26 -2.64 -2.29
CA SER A 111 9.94 -1.63 -1.47
C SER A 111 11.11 -1.02 -2.22
N THR A 112 11.36 0.26 -1.99
CA THR A 112 12.37 1.04 -2.73
C THR A 112 13.77 0.42 -2.64
N ASP A 113 14.14 -0.12 -1.47
CA ASP A 113 15.46 -0.73 -1.28
C ASP A 113 15.66 -1.94 -2.19
N TYR A 114 14.67 -2.82 -2.27
CA TYR A 114 14.73 -3.98 -3.17
C TYR A 114 14.84 -3.56 -4.64
N ILE A 115 14.05 -2.57 -5.03
CA ILE A 115 14.07 -2.00 -6.38
C ILE A 115 15.44 -1.36 -6.69
N GLN A 116 16.00 -0.59 -5.75
CA GLN A 116 17.31 0.05 -5.90
C GLN A 116 18.44 -0.97 -5.97
N GLU A 117 18.37 -2.05 -5.23
CA GLU A 117 19.34 -3.14 -5.31
C GLU A 117 19.32 -3.78 -6.71
N LEU A 118 18.14 -4.09 -7.25
CA LEU A 118 17.99 -4.60 -8.60
C LEU A 118 18.56 -3.64 -9.66
N VAL A 119 18.20 -2.35 -9.57
CA VAL A 119 18.68 -1.31 -10.52
C VAL A 119 20.15 -1.02 -10.32
N GLY A 120 20.65 -1.04 -9.08
CA GLY A 120 22.05 -0.77 -8.75
C GLY A 120 23.02 -1.80 -9.33
N THR A 121 22.60 -3.05 -9.44
CA THR A 121 23.38 -4.09 -10.14
C THR A 121 23.44 -3.83 -11.66
N ALA A 122 22.46 -3.16 -12.23
CA ALA A 122 22.37 -2.83 -13.67
C ALA A 122 23.16 -1.58 -14.06
N LYS A 123 23.21 -0.55 -13.21
CA LYS A 123 23.92 0.71 -13.46
C LYS A 123 25.42 0.58 -13.70
N LYS A 124 26.02 -0.56 -13.35
CA LYS A 124 27.42 -0.89 -13.63
C LYS A 124 27.63 -1.50 -15.01
N SER A 125 26.58 -1.65 -15.81
CA SER A 125 26.58 -2.31 -17.10
C SER A 125 26.45 -1.30 -18.25
N ASN A 126 25.47 -1.45 -19.12
CA ASN A 126 25.28 -0.57 -20.25
C ASN A 126 23.80 -0.07 -20.31
N ILE A 127 23.53 0.86 -21.22
CA ILE A 127 22.19 1.45 -21.37
C ILE A 127 21.09 0.41 -21.63
N ILE A 128 21.42 -0.70 -22.27
CA ILE A 128 20.47 -1.79 -22.53
C ILE A 128 20.05 -2.45 -21.22
N THR A 129 21.01 -2.70 -20.33
CA THR A 129 20.75 -3.31 -19.03
C THR A 129 19.94 -2.36 -18.13
N GLU A 130 20.24 -1.07 -18.16
CA GLU A 130 19.48 -0.05 -17.42
C GLU A 130 18.02 -0.01 -17.89
N THR A 131 17.78 0.06 -19.19
CA THR A 131 16.43 0.05 -19.76
C THR A 131 15.66 -1.25 -19.47
N ALA A 132 16.34 -2.39 -19.53
CA ALA A 132 15.73 -3.68 -19.18
C ALA A 132 15.31 -3.74 -17.71
N MET A 133 16.14 -3.21 -16.81
CA MET A 133 15.82 -3.15 -15.37
C MET A 133 14.69 -2.19 -15.05
N GLU A 134 14.64 -1.01 -15.66
CA GLU A 134 13.50 -0.10 -15.53
C GLU A 134 12.19 -0.76 -15.95
N SER A 135 12.23 -1.51 -17.07
CA SER A 135 11.08 -2.28 -17.54
C SER A 135 10.69 -3.39 -16.57
N THR A 136 11.65 -4.06 -15.96
CA THR A 136 11.42 -5.10 -14.96
C THR A 136 10.77 -4.52 -13.69
N VAL A 137 11.26 -3.40 -13.20
CA VAL A 137 10.66 -2.67 -12.06
C VAL A 137 9.23 -2.28 -12.36
N LYS A 138 8.98 -1.74 -13.54
CA LYS A 138 7.63 -1.40 -13.98
C LYS A 138 6.71 -2.61 -13.98
N LEU A 139 7.16 -3.74 -14.50
CA LEU A 139 6.40 -4.98 -14.51
C LEU A 139 6.11 -5.49 -13.08
N LEU A 140 7.09 -5.47 -12.18
CA LEU A 140 6.89 -5.88 -10.79
C LEU A 140 5.83 -5.04 -10.09
N LEU A 141 5.88 -3.72 -10.24
CA LEU A 141 4.88 -2.82 -9.68
C LEU A 141 3.49 -3.07 -10.29
N ILE A 142 3.40 -3.25 -11.61
CA ILE A 142 2.14 -3.56 -12.30
C ILE A 142 1.55 -4.88 -11.79
N VAL A 143 2.34 -5.92 -11.68
CA VAL A 143 1.90 -7.25 -11.21
C VAL A 143 1.37 -7.16 -9.77
N GLU A 144 2.10 -6.50 -8.86
CA GLU A 144 1.67 -6.36 -7.47
C GLU A 144 0.40 -5.50 -7.32
N LEU A 145 0.29 -4.42 -8.07
CA LEU A 145 -0.91 -3.58 -8.07
C LEU A 145 -2.14 -4.35 -8.60
N ASN A 146 -1.98 -5.09 -9.69
CA ASN A 146 -3.04 -5.93 -10.24
C ASN A 146 -3.44 -7.05 -9.26
N ARG A 147 -2.47 -7.71 -8.62
CA ARG A 147 -2.74 -8.74 -7.61
C ARG A 147 -3.60 -8.21 -6.47
N VAL A 148 -3.27 -7.03 -5.96
CA VAL A 148 -4.05 -6.37 -4.89
C VAL A 148 -5.46 -6.00 -5.37
N GLU A 149 -5.62 -5.58 -6.60
CA GLU A 149 -6.93 -5.26 -7.15
C GLU A 149 -7.80 -6.51 -7.33
N GLU A 150 -7.23 -7.60 -7.83
CA GLU A 150 -7.92 -8.89 -7.97
C GLU A 150 -8.32 -9.48 -6.62
N GLU A 151 -7.43 -9.47 -5.64
CA GLU A 151 -7.74 -9.92 -4.28
C GLU A 151 -8.93 -9.16 -3.69
N ARG A 152 -8.96 -7.84 -3.87
CA ARG A 152 -10.10 -7.00 -3.45
C ARG A 152 -11.39 -7.36 -4.18
N LYS A 153 -11.35 -7.58 -5.51
CA LYS A 153 -12.52 -8.01 -6.30
C LYS A 153 -13.06 -9.35 -5.79
N ASN A 154 -12.16 -10.28 -5.50
CA ASN A 154 -12.50 -11.59 -4.98
C ASN A 154 -13.12 -11.53 -3.58
N ILE A 155 -12.58 -10.72 -2.68
CA ILE A 155 -13.16 -10.48 -1.34
C ILE A 155 -14.55 -9.86 -1.48
N SER A 156 -14.72 -8.83 -2.30
CA SER A 156 -16.01 -8.17 -2.53
C SER A 156 -17.05 -9.14 -3.10
N LYS A 157 -16.65 -10.03 -4.02
CA LYS A 157 -17.52 -11.08 -4.56
C LYS A 157 -17.95 -12.07 -3.47
N ARG A 158 -17.02 -12.58 -2.68
CA ARG A 158 -17.33 -13.50 -1.57
C ARG A 158 -18.30 -12.92 -0.56
N ILE A 159 -18.16 -11.63 -0.24
CA ILE A 159 -19.08 -10.92 0.66
C ILE A 159 -20.48 -10.85 0.06
N LYS A 160 -20.61 -10.46 -1.22
CA LYS A 160 -21.90 -10.41 -1.92
C LYS A 160 -22.57 -11.78 -1.99
N ASP A 161 -21.80 -12.81 -2.34
CA ASP A 161 -22.29 -14.19 -2.41
C ASP A 161 -22.74 -14.70 -1.03
N GLY A 162 -22.01 -14.35 0.04
CA GLY A 162 -22.39 -14.67 1.42
C GLY A 162 -23.68 -13.98 1.87
N ILE A 163 -23.89 -12.71 1.52
CA ILE A 163 -25.11 -11.97 1.82
C ILE A 163 -26.29 -12.60 1.07
N ALA A 164 -26.16 -12.87 -0.23
CA ALA A 164 -27.20 -13.48 -1.04
C ALA A 164 -27.61 -14.88 -0.55
N ALA A 165 -26.62 -15.67 -0.09
CA ALA A 165 -26.88 -16.99 0.52
C ALA A 165 -27.63 -16.89 1.85
N SER A 166 -27.32 -15.88 2.66
CA SER A 166 -27.97 -15.59 3.94
C SER A 166 -29.43 -15.14 3.74
N GLU A 167 -29.71 -14.28 2.76
CA GLU A 167 -31.05 -13.83 2.43
C GLU A 167 -31.95 -14.97 1.93
N LYS A 168 -31.42 -15.89 1.11
CA LYS A 168 -32.15 -17.10 0.67
C LYS A 168 -32.56 -17.98 1.86
N LYS A 169 -31.65 -18.25 2.79
CA LYS A 169 -31.96 -19.05 4.00
C LYS A 169 -33.04 -18.40 4.87
N THR A 170 -33.01 -17.07 5.01
CA THR A 170 -34.01 -16.34 5.79
C THR A 170 -35.37 -16.30 5.08
N GLY A 171 -35.38 -16.25 3.74
CA GLY A 171 -36.60 -16.31 2.93
C GLY A 171 -37.30 -17.69 2.95
N GLU A 172 -36.53 -18.78 2.98
CA GLU A 172 -37.07 -20.14 3.11
C GLU A 172 -37.68 -20.40 4.49
N CYS A 173 -37.07 -19.87 5.56
CA CYS A 173 -37.60 -20.02 6.92
C CYS A 173 -38.92 -19.26 7.14
N ARG A 174 -39.26 -18.25 6.35
CA ARG A 174 -40.54 -17.52 6.41
C ARG A 174 -41.68 -18.18 5.59
N LYS A 175 -41.39 -19.10 4.68
CA LYS A 175 -42.41 -19.82 3.86
C LYS A 175 -42.85 -21.13 4.46
N GLY A 176 -42.32 -21.55 5.59
CA GLY A 176 -42.62 -22.81 6.26
C GLY A 176 -43.50 -22.66 7.51
N LYS A 177 -44.41 -21.66 7.56
CA LYS A 177 -45.47 -21.57 8.56
C LYS A 177 -46.80 -21.35 7.90
#